data_0fdd2f4cee04b5177474c1ca7f864b42
#
_entry.id   0fdd2f4cee04b5177474c1ca7f864b42
#
_cell.length_a   1.000
_cell.length_b   1.000
_cell.length_c   1.000
_cell.angle_alpha   90.00
_cell.angle_beta   90.00
_cell.angle_gamma   90.00
#
_symmetry.space_group_name_H-M   'P 1'
#
loop_
_entity.id
_entity.type
_entity.pdbx_description
1 polymer ?
#
loop_
_entity_poly.entity_id
_entity_poly.type
_entity_poly.pdbx_seq_one_letter_code
_entity_poly.pdbx_strand_id
1 'polypeptide(L)'
;MDIFMFVTLFGGLAFFLYGMKLLSDSLKKTAGGRLEKLLNKATDNQFKGLTIGAIITIAIQSSSAMTVMLVGFVNSGIMELPQTVGVIFGSDIGTTLTAWILSLAGIDSGDNIILRLLKPSCFSLIFALIGIILIMATKKQKDKDIGTMLLGFSILMQGMTMMSSSMEPLKEMDSFVSIMTAFKNPLLGVFSGAIVTGIIQSSAASIGILQSISMTGQLTYGMAIPLVMGANIGTCMTAILSSIGVNRDAKRVTVIHVAIKLIGTVVWLIVFYSVNAFVDFDFLNSPVNIVGVAAIHSVFNIATTALLFPFSKLLVKIAHLIVKETEEEQEFKLDERLMLTPAIAVGECRKMMVKMVNKAKDGLDKSMDMLLKGYNTADFDFIKKNEEKVDGFEDLLGSYLMRLTTTQHLSEDDKNKSSMILQAIGEVERIADHANYLSDSAEEIANKHLEFSDHAKEELSRVIPAVHDIYTMALECYLSKDAAHADDIGPLRIVISEMCDKFKANHVDRLASGVCTTEQGFVFNDILYSCVRIAEHSLNIAAIAYRFKSAGAKHSKNQDTYMHDFKQRKDKDEKKYQEYVKKYGA
;
A
#
# COMPACT_ATOMS: atom_id res chain seq x y z
N MET A 1 43.27 -1.32 -19.29
CA MET A 1 42.44 -1.57 -18.09
C MET A 1 42.58 -3.03 -17.71
N ASP A 2 43.02 -3.29 -16.46
CA ASP A 2 43.10 -4.65 -15.94
C ASP A 2 41.69 -5.18 -15.63
N ILE A 3 41.41 -6.45 -15.94
CA ILE A 3 40.11 -7.10 -15.69
C ILE A 3 39.73 -7.03 -14.20
N PHE A 4 40.72 -7.07 -13.32
CA PHE A 4 40.53 -6.96 -11.86
C PHE A 4 39.94 -5.61 -11.43
N MET A 5 40.27 -4.56 -12.14
CA MET A 5 39.76 -3.21 -11.91
C MET A 5 38.27 -3.13 -12.24
N PHE A 6 37.83 -3.73 -13.35
CA PHE A 6 36.40 -3.84 -13.68
C PHE A 6 35.65 -4.67 -12.64
N VAL A 7 36.21 -5.81 -12.25
CA VAL A 7 35.60 -6.67 -11.23
C VAL A 7 35.46 -5.93 -9.91
N THR A 8 36.47 -5.16 -9.49
CA THR A 8 36.45 -4.35 -8.27
C THR A 8 35.43 -3.21 -8.36
N LEU A 9 35.36 -2.53 -9.52
CA LEU A 9 34.38 -1.46 -9.75
C LEU A 9 32.93 -1.97 -9.67
N PHE A 10 32.63 -3.02 -10.44
CA PHE A 10 31.26 -3.59 -10.43
C PHE A 10 30.94 -4.30 -9.12
N GLY A 11 31.90 -4.94 -8.47
CA GLY A 11 31.76 -5.49 -7.12
C GLY A 11 31.47 -4.40 -6.08
N GLY A 12 32.21 -3.28 -6.15
CA GLY A 12 31.95 -2.10 -5.33
C GLY A 12 30.55 -1.51 -5.57
N LEU A 13 30.15 -1.41 -6.82
CA LEU A 13 28.79 -0.97 -7.17
C LEU A 13 27.70 -1.92 -6.63
N ALA A 14 27.92 -3.23 -6.71
CA ALA A 14 27.00 -4.21 -6.15
C ALA A 14 26.87 -4.07 -4.62
N PHE A 15 27.97 -3.91 -3.88
CA PHE A 15 27.95 -3.64 -2.45
C PHE A 15 27.27 -2.30 -2.13
N PHE A 16 27.55 -1.27 -2.88
CA PHE A 16 26.92 0.04 -2.71
C PHE A 16 25.38 -0.07 -2.86
N LEU A 17 24.91 -0.66 -3.96
CA LEU A 17 23.48 -0.81 -4.22
C LEU A 17 22.78 -1.71 -3.18
N TYR A 18 23.43 -2.80 -2.78
CA TYR A 18 22.90 -3.71 -1.78
C TYR A 18 22.85 -3.07 -0.38
N GLY A 19 23.92 -2.37 0.00
CA GLY A 19 23.97 -1.62 1.26
C GLY A 19 22.89 -0.54 1.33
N MET A 20 22.69 0.22 0.21
CA MET A 20 21.62 1.20 0.09
C MET A 20 20.23 0.55 0.22
N LYS A 21 20.03 -0.62 -0.39
CA LYS A 21 18.78 -1.39 -0.26
C LYS A 21 18.52 -1.80 1.20
N LEU A 22 19.49 -2.38 1.87
CA LEU A 22 19.37 -2.79 3.27
C LEU A 22 19.05 -1.62 4.19
N LEU A 23 19.75 -0.48 3.99
CA LEU A 23 19.52 0.75 4.74
C LEU A 23 18.08 1.25 4.54
N SER A 24 17.65 1.38 3.27
CA SER A 24 16.32 1.84 2.90
C SER A 24 15.22 0.93 3.46
N ASP A 25 15.35 -0.39 3.30
CA ASP A 25 14.34 -1.36 3.76
C ASP A 25 14.22 -1.37 5.30
N SER A 26 15.33 -1.20 6.02
CA SER A 26 15.32 -1.12 7.49
C SER A 26 14.71 0.19 7.98
N LEU A 27 14.98 1.31 7.30
CA LEU A 27 14.35 2.60 7.60
C LEU A 27 12.84 2.55 7.37
N LYS A 28 12.37 1.96 6.26
CA LYS A 28 10.93 1.75 5.97
C LYS A 28 10.25 0.93 7.07
N LYS A 29 10.86 -0.17 7.52
CA LYS A 29 10.34 -1.01 8.60
C LYS A 29 10.22 -0.22 9.91
N THR A 30 11.23 0.57 10.24
CA THR A 30 11.26 1.38 11.47
C THR A 30 10.24 2.52 11.42
N ALA A 31 10.02 3.12 10.26
CA ALA A 31 9.04 4.20 10.06
C ALA A 31 7.58 3.70 10.17
N GLY A 32 7.29 2.47 9.70
CA GLY A 32 6.02 1.77 9.85
C GLY A 32 4.79 2.62 9.49
N GLY A 33 3.65 2.35 10.13
CA GLY A 33 2.37 3.06 9.90
C GLY A 33 2.34 4.54 10.32
N ARG A 34 3.46 5.11 10.80
CA ARG A 34 3.58 6.56 11.04
C ARG A 34 3.61 7.34 9.72
N LEU A 35 4.11 6.74 8.64
CA LEU A 35 4.15 7.35 7.29
C LEU A 35 2.73 7.65 6.78
N GLU A 36 1.81 6.70 6.97
CA GLU A 36 0.39 6.87 6.60
C GLU A 36 -0.27 8.04 7.33
N LYS A 37 -0.05 8.13 8.66
CA LYS A 37 -0.59 9.24 9.47
C LYS A 37 -0.01 10.60 9.06
N LEU A 38 1.23 10.63 8.60
CA LEU A 38 1.87 11.84 8.09
C LEU A 38 1.30 12.24 6.74
N LEU A 39 1.10 11.29 5.82
CA LEU A 39 0.53 11.53 4.49
C LEU A 39 -0.91 12.04 4.57
N ASN A 40 -1.74 11.45 5.44
CA ASN A 40 -3.11 11.92 5.67
C ASN A 40 -3.17 13.38 6.21
N LYS A 41 -2.09 13.86 6.85
CA LYS A 41 -1.95 15.26 7.28
C LYS A 41 -1.38 16.19 6.21
N ALA A 42 -0.82 15.64 5.11
CA ALA A 42 -0.24 16.42 4.01
C ALA A 42 -1.29 17.13 3.15
N THR A 43 -2.56 16.80 3.34
CA THR A 43 -3.63 17.09 2.39
C THR A 43 -4.12 18.54 2.38
N ASP A 44 -3.91 19.32 3.46
CA ASP A 44 -4.56 20.62 3.61
C ASP A 44 -3.77 21.81 3.03
N ASN A 45 -2.45 21.67 2.82
CA ASN A 45 -1.59 22.79 2.41
C ASN A 45 -0.33 22.29 1.68
N GLN A 46 0.02 22.93 0.57
CA GLN A 46 1.20 22.59 -0.23
C GLN A 46 2.52 22.66 0.56
N PHE A 47 2.67 23.61 1.50
CA PHE A 47 3.85 23.67 2.39
C PHE A 47 3.93 22.49 3.35
N LYS A 48 2.79 22.04 3.90
CA LYS A 48 2.74 20.80 4.70
C LYS A 48 3.12 19.60 3.82
N GLY A 49 2.60 19.54 2.59
CA GLY A 49 2.96 18.53 1.60
C GLY A 49 4.46 18.49 1.34
N LEU A 50 5.10 19.64 1.11
CA LEU A 50 6.54 19.76 0.91
C LEU A 50 7.32 19.23 2.13
N THR A 51 6.98 19.68 3.33
CA THR A 51 7.67 19.23 4.55
C THR A 51 7.52 17.72 4.76
N ILE A 52 6.31 17.21 4.59
CA ILE A 52 6.01 15.78 4.76
C ILE A 52 6.68 14.95 3.68
N GLY A 53 6.64 15.41 2.42
CA GLY A 53 7.35 14.76 1.31
C GLY A 53 8.85 14.65 1.56
N ALA A 54 9.48 15.72 2.08
CA ALA A 54 10.89 15.70 2.46
C ALA A 54 11.17 14.70 3.59
N ILE A 55 10.40 14.74 4.67
CA ILE A 55 10.56 13.83 5.83
C ILE A 55 10.39 12.37 5.41
N ILE A 56 9.37 12.07 4.62
CA ILE A 56 9.10 10.69 4.18
C ILE A 56 10.22 10.21 3.26
N THR A 57 10.65 11.03 2.31
CA THR A 57 11.72 10.66 1.38
C THR A 57 13.06 10.46 2.11
N ILE A 58 13.35 11.27 3.13
CA ILE A 58 14.49 11.06 4.03
C ILE A 58 14.36 9.71 4.76
N ALA A 59 13.17 9.37 5.25
CA ALA A 59 12.92 8.12 5.94
C ALA A 59 12.96 6.89 5.03
N ILE A 60 12.45 7.01 3.79
CA ILE A 60 12.41 5.92 2.80
C ILE A 60 13.74 5.83 2.02
N GLN A 61 14.52 6.91 1.94
CA GLN A 61 15.74 7.06 1.12
C GLN A 61 15.48 6.82 -0.38
N SER A 62 14.27 7.12 -0.87
CA SER A 62 13.90 6.89 -2.27
C SER A 62 12.79 7.83 -2.73
N SER A 63 13.12 8.80 -3.57
CA SER A 63 12.14 9.68 -4.23
C SER A 63 11.32 8.92 -5.28
N SER A 64 11.93 7.95 -5.96
CA SER A 64 11.22 7.10 -6.92
C SER A 64 10.10 6.31 -6.25
N ALA A 65 10.38 5.67 -5.09
CA ALA A 65 9.35 4.98 -4.32
C ALA A 65 8.24 5.95 -3.85
N MET A 66 8.61 7.17 -3.44
CA MET A 66 7.63 8.20 -3.06
C MET A 66 6.71 8.57 -4.22
N THR A 67 7.27 8.78 -5.42
CA THR A 67 6.44 9.11 -6.62
C THR A 67 5.52 7.94 -7.00
N VAL A 68 6.02 6.70 -6.96
CA VAL A 68 5.19 5.50 -7.21
C VAL A 68 4.05 5.39 -6.21
N MET A 69 4.29 5.67 -4.92
CA MET A 69 3.24 5.72 -3.90
C MET A 69 2.21 6.81 -4.19
N LEU A 70 2.63 8.02 -4.59
CA LEU A 70 1.71 9.10 -4.95
C LEU A 70 0.82 8.73 -6.14
N VAL A 71 1.40 8.09 -7.17
CA VAL A 71 0.64 7.53 -8.30
C VAL A 71 -0.41 6.53 -7.80
N GLY A 72 -0.03 5.62 -6.89
CA GLY A 72 -0.95 4.67 -6.27
C GLY A 72 -2.04 5.32 -5.44
N PHE A 73 -1.72 6.36 -4.64
CA PHE A 73 -2.69 7.06 -3.80
C PHE A 73 -3.74 7.83 -4.62
N VAL A 74 -3.30 8.47 -5.70
CA VAL A 74 -4.22 9.16 -6.60
C VAL A 74 -5.05 8.15 -7.40
N ASN A 75 -4.44 7.04 -7.84
CA ASN A 75 -5.16 5.98 -8.55
C ASN A 75 -6.27 5.35 -7.69
N SER A 76 -6.05 5.23 -6.40
CA SER A 76 -7.01 4.67 -5.43
C SER A 76 -7.94 5.73 -4.81
N GLY A 77 -7.82 7.01 -5.20
CA GLY A 77 -8.65 8.09 -4.66
C GLY A 77 -8.33 8.46 -3.19
N ILE A 78 -7.15 8.07 -2.68
CA ILE A 78 -6.70 8.42 -1.31
C ILE A 78 -6.22 9.87 -1.25
N MET A 79 -5.63 10.35 -2.35
CA MET A 79 -5.15 11.73 -2.51
C MET A 79 -5.68 12.33 -3.80
N GLU A 80 -5.93 13.63 -3.76
CA GLU A 80 -6.24 14.43 -4.95
C GLU A 80 -4.94 14.90 -5.65
N LEU A 81 -4.99 15.05 -6.97
CA LEU A 81 -3.85 15.48 -7.78
C LEU A 81 -3.15 16.75 -7.25
N PRO A 82 -3.85 17.85 -6.87
CA PRO A 82 -3.19 19.06 -6.36
C PRO A 82 -2.38 18.84 -5.08
N GLN A 83 -2.77 17.89 -4.25
CA GLN A 83 -2.10 17.57 -2.98
C GLN A 83 -0.73 16.93 -3.20
N THR A 84 -0.54 16.23 -4.33
CA THR A 84 0.71 15.53 -4.64
C THR A 84 1.86 16.47 -4.98
N VAL A 85 1.56 17.67 -5.50
CA VAL A 85 2.57 18.61 -6.02
C VAL A 85 3.55 19.03 -4.93
N GLY A 86 3.02 19.43 -3.75
CA GLY A 86 3.87 19.78 -2.61
C GLY A 86 4.75 18.61 -2.15
N VAL A 87 4.19 17.40 -2.14
CA VAL A 87 4.91 16.20 -1.72
C VAL A 87 6.02 15.83 -2.70
N ILE A 88 5.83 16.02 -4.02
CA ILE A 88 6.87 15.81 -5.05
C ILE A 88 8.02 16.78 -4.82
N PHE A 89 7.77 18.08 -4.64
CA PHE A 89 8.82 19.05 -4.34
C PHE A 89 9.57 18.71 -3.04
N GLY A 90 8.83 18.31 -2.01
CA GLY A 90 9.45 17.85 -0.76
C GLY A 90 10.33 16.63 -0.95
N SER A 91 9.87 15.67 -1.74
CA SER A 91 10.63 14.47 -2.09
C SER A 91 11.94 14.80 -2.82
N ASP A 92 11.92 15.77 -3.72
CA ASP A 92 13.10 16.22 -4.45
C ASP A 92 14.16 16.82 -3.51
N ILE A 93 13.73 17.62 -2.54
CA ILE A 93 14.63 18.16 -1.50
C ILE A 93 15.12 17.03 -0.58
N GLY A 94 14.21 16.15 -0.11
CA GLY A 94 14.55 15.05 0.79
C GLY A 94 15.61 14.10 0.22
N THR A 95 15.60 13.86 -1.08
CA THR A 95 16.59 13.02 -1.77
C THR A 95 18.00 13.57 -1.64
N THR A 96 18.18 14.87 -1.54
CA THR A 96 19.51 15.48 -1.46
C THR A 96 20.27 15.09 -0.18
N LEU A 97 19.55 14.75 0.90
CA LEU A 97 20.19 14.31 2.14
C LEU A 97 20.99 13.02 1.95
N THR A 98 20.58 12.13 1.04
CA THR A 98 21.33 10.92 0.73
C THR A 98 22.73 11.27 0.20
N ALA A 99 22.84 12.28 -0.68
CA ALA A 99 24.14 12.73 -1.19
C ALA A 99 25.04 13.30 -0.06
N TRP A 100 24.45 13.96 0.94
CA TRP A 100 25.20 14.43 2.11
C TRP A 100 25.66 13.28 3.01
N ILE A 101 24.86 12.26 3.20
CA ILE A 101 25.26 11.03 3.92
C ILE A 101 26.44 10.37 3.20
N LEU A 102 26.37 10.26 1.87
CA LEU A 102 27.45 9.72 1.06
C LEU A 102 28.71 10.60 1.11
N SER A 103 28.56 11.93 1.21
CA SER A 103 29.70 12.86 1.26
C SER A 103 30.57 12.68 2.51
N LEU A 104 30.04 12.02 3.55
CA LEU A 104 30.84 11.65 4.71
C LEU A 104 32.04 10.78 4.35
N ALA A 105 31.99 10.01 3.25
CA ALA A 105 33.09 9.17 2.78
C ALA A 105 34.35 9.96 2.38
N GLY A 106 34.21 11.26 2.06
CA GLY A 106 35.30 12.13 1.66
C GLY A 106 35.98 12.93 2.78
N ILE A 107 35.68 12.66 4.03
CA ILE A 107 36.27 13.37 5.17
C ILE A 107 37.76 12.97 5.30
N ASP A 108 38.64 13.94 5.09
CA ASP A 108 40.08 13.75 5.28
C ASP A 108 40.45 14.06 6.73
N SER A 109 41.18 13.16 7.38
CA SER A 109 41.35 13.16 8.85
C SER A 109 42.70 13.63 9.36
N GLY A 110 43.62 13.99 8.48
CA GLY A 110 45.00 14.33 8.91
C GLY A 110 45.57 13.30 9.91
N ASP A 111 46.51 13.71 10.77
CA ASP A 111 47.16 12.83 11.77
C ASP A 111 46.42 12.68 13.11
N ASN A 112 45.28 13.29 13.29
CA ASN A 112 44.54 13.24 14.55
C ASN A 112 43.76 11.90 14.69
N ILE A 113 44.09 11.14 15.75
CA ILE A 113 43.44 9.83 16.03
C ILE A 113 41.92 9.91 16.14
N ILE A 114 41.38 10.98 16.71
CA ILE A 114 39.91 11.16 16.85
C ILE A 114 39.27 11.35 15.47
N LEU A 115 39.90 12.17 14.61
CA LEU A 115 39.42 12.37 13.25
C LEU A 115 39.57 11.10 12.39
N ARG A 116 40.62 10.27 12.65
CA ARG A 116 40.75 8.95 12.00
C ARG A 116 39.65 7.98 12.38
N LEU A 117 39.22 7.95 13.64
CA LEU A 117 38.09 7.15 14.09
C LEU A 117 36.74 7.64 13.50
N LEU A 118 36.66 8.94 13.21
CA LEU A 118 35.50 9.55 12.55
C LEU A 118 35.53 9.40 11.02
N LYS A 119 36.58 8.83 10.43
CA LYS A 119 36.57 8.46 9.01
C LYS A 119 35.48 7.44 8.74
N PRO A 120 34.67 7.64 7.69
CA PRO A 120 33.61 6.68 7.34
C PRO A 120 34.12 5.27 7.09
N SER A 121 35.33 5.12 6.53
CA SER A 121 36.00 3.82 6.38
C SER A 121 36.28 3.12 7.70
N CYS A 122 36.40 3.87 8.83
CA CYS A 122 36.69 3.32 10.15
C CYS A 122 35.39 3.11 10.96
N PHE A 123 34.55 4.14 11.10
CA PHE A 123 33.33 4.01 11.91
C PHE A 123 32.27 3.11 11.24
N SER A 124 32.28 3.00 9.90
CA SER A 124 31.40 2.06 9.21
C SER A 124 31.69 0.61 9.60
N LEU A 125 32.94 0.24 9.81
CA LEU A 125 33.31 -1.10 10.31
C LEU A 125 32.83 -1.33 11.77
N ILE A 126 32.87 -0.29 12.59
CA ILE A 126 32.28 -0.34 13.95
C ILE A 126 30.78 -0.52 13.86
N PHE A 127 30.11 0.17 12.93
CA PHE A 127 28.68 -0.01 12.68
C PHE A 127 28.35 -1.41 12.18
N ALA A 128 29.21 -2.01 11.33
CA ALA A 128 29.06 -3.41 10.93
C ALA A 128 29.11 -4.37 12.13
N LEU A 129 30.09 -4.17 13.03
CA LEU A 129 30.25 -5.01 14.21
C LEU A 129 29.04 -4.87 15.15
N ILE A 130 28.63 -3.64 15.46
CA ILE A 130 27.44 -3.39 16.29
C ILE A 130 26.19 -3.96 15.60
N GLY A 131 26.07 -3.76 14.28
CA GLY A 131 24.95 -4.24 13.48
C GLY A 131 24.80 -5.76 13.55
N ILE A 132 25.90 -6.51 13.34
CA ILE A 132 25.85 -7.97 13.39
C ILE A 132 25.56 -8.49 14.80
N ILE A 133 26.11 -7.85 15.83
CA ILE A 133 25.80 -8.19 17.23
C ILE A 133 24.31 -8.00 17.52
N LEU A 134 23.72 -6.88 17.12
CA LEU A 134 22.30 -6.61 17.28
C LEU A 134 21.43 -7.66 16.54
N ILE A 135 21.81 -8.05 15.32
CA ILE A 135 21.06 -9.02 14.53
C ILE A 135 21.11 -10.42 15.20
N MET A 136 22.27 -10.82 15.70
CA MET A 136 22.49 -12.19 16.22
C MET A 136 22.12 -12.35 17.70
N ALA A 137 22.38 -11.34 18.54
CA ALA A 137 22.24 -11.45 20.00
C ALA A 137 20.84 -11.06 20.51
N THR A 138 20.05 -10.28 19.76
CA THR A 138 18.74 -9.82 20.25
C THR A 138 17.58 -10.63 19.69
N LYS A 139 16.52 -10.78 20.52
CA LYS A 139 15.25 -11.39 20.09
C LYS A 139 14.23 -10.36 19.59
N LYS A 140 14.47 -9.07 19.91
CA LYS A 140 13.54 -7.98 19.55
C LYS A 140 13.71 -7.58 18.10
N GLN A 141 12.63 -7.62 17.32
CA GLN A 141 12.64 -7.29 15.90
C GLN A 141 13.17 -5.86 15.64
N LYS A 142 12.78 -4.89 16.47
CA LYS A 142 13.23 -3.50 16.36
C LYS A 142 14.76 -3.37 16.42
N ASP A 143 15.41 -4.11 17.33
CA ASP A 143 16.86 -4.08 17.49
C ASP A 143 17.55 -4.74 16.28
N LYS A 144 16.96 -5.81 15.73
CA LYS A 144 17.43 -6.45 14.49
C LYS A 144 17.33 -5.50 13.29
N ASP A 145 16.24 -4.73 13.18
CA ASP A 145 16.05 -3.76 12.11
C ASP A 145 17.10 -2.63 12.22
N ILE A 146 17.40 -2.15 13.43
CA ILE A 146 18.49 -1.19 13.66
C ILE A 146 19.85 -1.82 13.31
N GLY A 147 20.09 -3.07 13.70
CA GLY A 147 21.29 -3.80 13.35
C GLY A 147 21.48 -3.92 11.83
N THR A 148 20.41 -4.25 11.11
CA THR A 148 20.40 -4.34 9.63
C THR A 148 20.65 -2.97 8.99
N MET A 149 20.10 -1.89 9.56
CA MET A 149 20.35 -0.52 9.10
C MET A 149 21.84 -0.14 9.23
N LEU A 150 22.47 -0.42 10.37
CA LEU A 150 23.90 -0.16 10.59
C LEU A 150 24.79 -0.98 9.67
N LEU A 151 24.44 -2.25 9.46
CA LEU A 151 25.17 -3.13 8.54
C LEU A 151 25.00 -2.67 7.09
N GLY A 152 23.80 -2.27 6.68
CA GLY A 152 23.51 -1.71 5.37
C GLY A 152 24.33 -0.44 5.08
N PHE A 153 24.42 0.46 6.06
CA PHE A 153 25.29 1.65 5.96
C PHE A 153 26.76 1.28 5.80
N SER A 154 27.24 0.29 6.53
CA SER A 154 28.64 -0.17 6.42
C SER A 154 28.94 -0.76 5.05
N ILE A 155 28.08 -1.64 4.55
CA ILE A 155 28.24 -2.26 3.21
C ILE A 155 28.22 -1.19 2.11
N LEU A 156 27.34 -0.19 2.22
CA LEU A 156 27.26 0.96 1.31
C LEU A 156 28.58 1.73 1.28
N MET A 157 29.13 2.08 2.46
CA MET A 157 30.40 2.82 2.56
C MET A 157 31.59 2.00 2.02
N GLN A 158 31.60 0.71 2.28
CA GLN A 158 32.62 -0.18 1.73
C GLN A 158 32.54 -0.27 0.20
N GLY A 159 31.32 -0.39 -0.35
CA GLY A 159 31.08 -0.36 -1.80
C GLY A 159 31.60 0.93 -2.45
N MET A 160 31.33 2.08 -1.81
CA MET A 160 31.83 3.38 -2.28
C MET A 160 33.36 3.47 -2.25
N THR A 161 33.99 2.97 -1.19
CA THR A 161 35.47 2.92 -1.09
C THR A 161 36.08 2.04 -2.19
N MET A 162 35.48 0.86 -2.46
CA MET A 162 35.89 -0.04 -3.52
C MET A 162 35.78 0.61 -4.92
N MET A 163 34.66 1.29 -5.21
CA MET A 163 34.50 2.03 -6.45
C MET A 163 35.57 3.11 -6.60
N SER A 164 35.80 3.92 -5.57
CA SER A 164 36.79 4.99 -5.60
C SER A 164 38.20 4.48 -5.82
N SER A 165 38.61 3.41 -5.12
CA SER A 165 39.94 2.83 -5.26
C SER A 165 40.13 2.18 -6.63
N SER A 166 39.11 1.58 -7.22
CA SER A 166 39.19 1.00 -8.56
C SER A 166 39.31 2.06 -9.67
N MET A 167 38.85 3.30 -9.39
CA MET A 167 38.96 4.41 -10.35
C MET A 167 40.29 5.18 -10.28
N GLU A 168 41.08 4.98 -9.25
CA GLU A 168 42.34 5.70 -9.06
C GLU A 168 43.32 5.53 -10.24
N PRO A 169 43.54 4.32 -10.81
CA PRO A 169 44.41 4.15 -11.97
C PRO A 169 43.89 4.82 -13.25
N LEU A 170 42.59 5.17 -13.34
CA LEU A 170 42.02 5.83 -14.51
C LEU A 170 42.47 7.28 -14.67
N LYS A 171 42.96 7.90 -13.59
CA LYS A 171 43.47 9.28 -13.62
C LYS A 171 44.54 9.52 -14.70
N GLU A 172 45.34 8.50 -14.97
CA GLU A 172 46.48 8.57 -15.87
C GLU A 172 46.18 8.05 -17.29
N MET A 173 44.92 7.61 -17.55
CA MET A 173 44.56 7.09 -18.86
C MET A 173 44.01 8.18 -19.78
N ASP A 174 44.73 8.47 -20.88
CA ASP A 174 44.33 9.48 -21.90
C ASP A 174 42.91 9.23 -22.44
N SER A 175 42.53 7.99 -22.64
CA SER A 175 41.19 7.61 -23.10
C SER A 175 40.10 8.01 -22.10
N PHE A 176 40.36 7.87 -20.79
CA PHE A 176 39.40 8.27 -19.74
C PHE A 176 39.28 9.78 -19.66
N VAL A 177 40.42 10.48 -19.72
CA VAL A 177 40.48 11.96 -19.72
C VAL A 177 39.73 12.52 -20.93
N SER A 178 39.87 11.89 -22.11
CA SER A 178 39.19 12.34 -23.33
C SER A 178 37.66 12.13 -23.23
N ILE A 179 37.19 11.01 -22.67
CA ILE A 179 35.76 10.76 -22.41
C ILE A 179 35.23 11.78 -21.40
N MET A 180 35.95 12.02 -20.30
CA MET A 180 35.53 13.03 -19.31
C MET A 180 35.46 14.42 -19.95
N THR A 181 36.42 14.77 -20.83
CA THR A 181 36.41 16.06 -21.52
C THR A 181 35.20 16.26 -22.43
N ALA A 182 34.64 15.19 -23.01
CA ALA A 182 33.41 15.27 -23.78
C ALA A 182 32.21 15.77 -22.94
N PHE A 183 32.18 15.48 -21.64
CA PHE A 183 31.14 15.96 -20.71
C PHE A 183 31.27 17.45 -20.36
N LYS A 184 32.29 18.17 -20.86
CA LYS A 184 32.30 19.63 -20.81
C LYS A 184 31.16 20.25 -21.64
N ASN A 185 30.63 19.52 -22.63
CA ASN A 185 29.41 19.94 -23.31
C ASN A 185 28.20 19.72 -22.40
N PRO A 186 27.46 20.79 -21.99
CA PRO A 186 26.36 20.68 -21.05
C PRO A 186 25.23 19.74 -21.50
N LEU A 187 24.90 19.74 -22.79
CA LEU A 187 23.85 18.89 -23.34
C LEU A 187 24.25 17.41 -23.29
N LEU A 188 25.49 17.08 -23.61
CA LEU A 188 25.99 15.70 -23.47
C LEU A 188 26.05 15.27 -22.03
N GLY A 189 26.42 16.16 -21.10
CA GLY A 189 26.39 15.88 -19.66
C GLY A 189 24.99 15.56 -19.16
N VAL A 190 23.99 16.39 -19.49
CA VAL A 190 22.58 16.14 -19.13
C VAL A 190 22.07 14.84 -19.73
N PHE A 191 22.32 14.60 -21.01
CA PHE A 191 21.87 13.39 -21.69
C PHE A 191 22.51 12.13 -21.09
N SER A 192 23.81 12.15 -20.81
CA SER A 192 24.50 11.02 -20.18
C SER A 192 24.02 10.77 -18.76
N GLY A 193 23.87 11.82 -17.95
CA GLY A 193 23.29 11.71 -16.60
C GLY A 193 21.87 11.13 -16.60
N ALA A 194 21.04 11.55 -17.57
CA ALA A 194 19.68 11.05 -17.72
C ALA A 194 19.64 9.57 -18.12
N ILE A 195 20.47 9.14 -19.07
CA ILE A 195 20.55 7.74 -19.50
C ILE A 195 21.03 6.85 -18.37
N VAL A 196 22.15 7.19 -17.74
CA VAL A 196 22.73 6.38 -16.67
C VAL A 196 21.72 6.23 -15.51
N THR A 197 21.12 7.32 -15.09
CA THR A 197 20.13 7.27 -14.01
C THR A 197 18.84 6.57 -14.44
N GLY A 198 18.40 6.73 -15.68
CA GLY A 198 17.25 6.03 -16.24
C GLY A 198 17.42 4.51 -16.27
N ILE A 199 18.63 4.02 -16.54
CA ILE A 199 18.98 2.59 -16.49
C ILE A 199 19.06 2.10 -15.05
N ILE A 200 19.76 2.82 -14.18
CA ILE A 200 19.94 2.47 -12.75
C ILE A 200 18.63 2.65 -11.96
N GLN A 201 17.75 3.55 -12.40
CA GLN A 201 16.47 3.92 -11.75
C GLN A 201 16.64 4.45 -10.31
N SER A 202 17.82 4.98 -9.99
CA SER A 202 18.15 5.53 -8.67
C SER A 202 19.08 6.74 -8.81
N SER A 203 18.56 7.94 -8.51
CA SER A 203 19.38 9.16 -8.47
C SER A 203 20.44 9.09 -7.37
N ALA A 204 20.10 8.53 -6.21
CA ALA A 204 21.05 8.37 -5.11
C ALA A 204 22.26 7.51 -5.54
N ALA A 205 22.03 6.42 -6.30
CA ALA A 205 23.08 5.59 -6.84
C ALA A 205 23.92 6.35 -7.88
N SER A 206 23.29 7.08 -8.78
CA SER A 206 23.99 7.87 -9.81
C SER A 206 24.84 8.99 -9.19
N ILE A 207 24.30 9.68 -8.17
CA ILE A 207 25.06 10.69 -7.43
C ILE A 207 26.23 10.03 -6.67
N GLY A 208 26.04 8.86 -6.06
CA GLY A 208 27.12 8.11 -5.41
C GLY A 208 28.25 7.71 -6.37
N ILE A 209 27.90 7.33 -7.61
CA ILE A 209 28.90 7.07 -8.68
C ILE A 209 29.65 8.36 -9.01
N LEU A 210 28.94 9.49 -9.20
CA LEU A 210 29.59 10.79 -9.47
C LEU A 210 30.50 11.22 -8.31
N GLN A 211 30.09 10.99 -7.07
CA GLN A 211 30.91 11.24 -5.89
C GLN A 211 32.17 10.36 -5.87
N SER A 212 32.06 9.08 -6.27
CA SER A 212 33.20 8.18 -6.37
C SER A 212 34.17 8.64 -7.47
N ILE A 213 33.66 9.09 -8.63
CA ILE A 213 34.46 9.65 -9.72
C ILE A 213 35.14 10.97 -9.26
N SER A 214 34.44 11.80 -8.49
CA SER A 214 35.02 13.08 -8.01
C SER A 214 36.29 12.88 -7.15
N MET A 215 36.40 11.73 -6.46
CA MET A 215 37.61 11.40 -5.71
C MET A 215 38.85 11.19 -6.62
N THR A 216 38.65 10.97 -7.90
CA THR A 216 39.76 10.89 -8.86
C THR A 216 40.39 12.25 -9.14
N GLY A 217 39.73 13.36 -8.83
CA GLY A 217 40.15 14.73 -9.16
C GLY A 217 40.00 15.10 -10.65
N GLN A 218 39.46 14.19 -11.48
CA GLN A 218 39.27 14.43 -12.93
C GLN A 218 37.89 15.05 -13.24
N LEU A 219 36.92 14.94 -12.34
CA LEU A 219 35.60 15.53 -12.49
C LEU A 219 35.65 17.01 -12.09
N THR A 220 35.33 17.92 -13.02
CA THR A 220 35.24 19.36 -12.72
C THR A 220 33.80 19.78 -12.43
N TYR A 221 33.61 20.96 -11.82
CA TYR A 221 32.26 21.53 -11.62
C TYR A 221 31.52 21.69 -12.94
N GLY A 222 32.18 22.10 -14.02
CA GLY A 222 31.58 22.24 -15.35
C GLY A 222 31.02 20.94 -15.92
N MET A 223 31.59 19.78 -15.55
CA MET A 223 31.10 18.46 -15.93
C MET A 223 30.05 17.95 -14.96
N ALA A 224 30.22 18.16 -13.64
CA ALA A 224 29.35 17.62 -12.60
C ALA A 224 27.98 18.26 -12.64
N ILE A 225 27.85 19.58 -12.86
CA ILE A 225 26.60 20.31 -12.88
C ILE A 225 25.60 19.70 -13.88
N PRO A 226 25.94 19.57 -15.20
CA PRO A 226 25.00 19.00 -16.15
C PRO A 226 24.74 17.50 -15.94
N LEU A 227 25.72 16.74 -15.47
CA LEU A 227 25.51 15.33 -15.11
C LEU A 227 24.48 15.16 -13.97
N VAL A 228 24.54 15.99 -12.93
CA VAL A 228 23.59 16.01 -11.83
C VAL A 228 22.19 16.44 -12.31
N MET A 229 22.11 17.46 -13.16
CA MET A 229 20.83 17.87 -13.77
C MET A 229 20.21 16.73 -14.58
N GLY A 230 21.02 16.02 -15.38
CA GLY A 230 20.59 14.85 -16.13
C GLY A 230 20.14 13.70 -15.23
N ALA A 231 20.87 13.42 -14.16
CA ALA A 231 20.50 12.39 -13.19
C ALA A 231 19.11 12.63 -12.60
N ASN A 232 18.71 13.89 -12.38
CA ASN A 232 17.37 14.23 -11.94
C ASN A 232 16.29 13.90 -12.99
N ILE A 233 16.55 14.11 -14.27
CA ILE A 233 15.64 13.71 -15.36
C ILE A 233 15.52 12.18 -15.42
N GLY A 234 16.63 11.46 -15.29
CA GLY A 234 16.63 10.00 -15.35
C GLY A 234 15.73 9.32 -14.33
N THR A 235 15.51 9.95 -13.17
CA THR A 235 14.57 9.44 -12.15
C THR A 235 13.11 9.38 -12.62
N CYS A 236 12.77 10.14 -13.66
CA CYS A 236 11.40 10.13 -14.21
C CYS A 236 11.04 8.77 -14.83
N MET A 237 11.99 7.95 -15.22
CA MET A 237 11.74 6.64 -15.82
C MET A 237 10.91 5.73 -14.90
N THR A 238 11.19 5.71 -13.61
CA THR A 238 10.40 4.93 -12.64
C THR A 238 8.96 5.43 -12.53
N ALA A 239 8.76 6.75 -12.53
CA ALA A 239 7.44 7.36 -12.52
C ALA A 239 6.65 7.04 -13.82
N ILE A 240 7.31 7.13 -14.98
CA ILE A 240 6.70 6.80 -16.28
C ILE A 240 6.27 5.33 -16.30
N LEU A 241 7.16 4.40 -15.93
CA LEU A 241 6.83 2.98 -15.87
C LEU A 241 5.68 2.69 -14.89
N SER A 242 5.66 3.36 -13.74
CA SER A 242 4.59 3.21 -12.75
C SER A 242 3.25 3.79 -13.20
N SER A 243 3.22 4.62 -14.22
CA SER A 243 1.98 5.21 -14.76
C SER A 243 1.26 4.35 -15.81
N ILE A 244 1.84 3.20 -16.15
CA ILE A 244 1.22 2.26 -17.08
C ILE A 244 0.03 1.57 -16.38
N GLY A 245 -1.13 1.58 -17.02
CA GLY A 245 -2.33 0.89 -16.52
C GLY A 245 -3.06 1.58 -15.35
N VAL A 246 -2.74 2.84 -15.02
CA VAL A 246 -3.46 3.61 -13.99
C VAL A 246 -4.52 4.53 -14.59
N ASN A 247 -5.39 5.05 -13.72
CA ASN A 247 -6.35 6.09 -14.08
C ASN A 247 -5.64 7.39 -14.50
N ARG A 248 -6.41 8.34 -15.00
CA ARG A 248 -5.88 9.59 -15.60
C ARG A 248 -5.25 10.52 -14.59
N ASP A 249 -5.85 10.66 -13.41
CA ASP A 249 -5.29 11.53 -12.39
C ASP A 249 -3.96 11.00 -11.88
N ALA A 250 -3.82 9.67 -11.78
CA ALA A 250 -2.54 9.04 -11.46
C ALA A 250 -1.48 9.24 -12.58
N LYS A 251 -1.88 9.22 -13.87
CA LYS A 251 -0.98 9.60 -14.98
C LYS A 251 -0.57 11.07 -14.89
N ARG A 252 -1.48 11.96 -14.47
CA ARG A 252 -1.20 13.40 -14.28
C ARG A 252 -0.13 13.62 -13.19
N VAL A 253 -0.08 12.80 -12.13
CA VAL A 253 1.01 12.84 -11.13
C VAL A 253 2.37 12.65 -11.80
N THR A 254 2.48 11.66 -12.68
CA THR A 254 3.71 11.40 -13.44
C THR A 254 4.08 12.56 -14.35
N VAL A 255 3.10 13.14 -15.05
CA VAL A 255 3.32 14.32 -15.90
C VAL A 255 3.86 15.50 -15.08
N ILE A 256 3.30 15.75 -13.89
CA ILE A 256 3.78 16.81 -12.99
C ILE A 256 5.24 16.55 -12.58
N HIS A 257 5.56 15.32 -12.16
CA HIS A 257 6.93 14.96 -11.78
C HIS A 257 7.93 15.17 -12.93
N VAL A 258 7.60 14.70 -14.13
CA VAL A 258 8.42 14.88 -15.34
C VAL A 258 8.55 16.37 -15.68
N ALA A 259 7.45 17.13 -15.63
CA ALA A 259 7.45 18.56 -15.92
C ALA A 259 8.37 19.34 -14.97
N ILE A 260 8.34 19.05 -13.66
CA ILE A 260 9.23 19.69 -12.67
C ILE A 260 10.69 19.47 -13.06
N LYS A 261 11.08 18.23 -13.38
CA LYS A 261 12.47 17.89 -13.71
C LYS A 261 12.91 18.50 -15.04
N LEU A 262 12.07 18.42 -16.08
CA LEU A 262 12.40 18.98 -17.39
C LEU A 262 12.45 20.51 -17.37
N ILE A 263 11.43 21.16 -16.84
CA ILE A 263 11.38 22.64 -16.78
C ILE A 263 12.53 23.15 -15.91
N GLY A 264 12.75 22.55 -14.73
CA GLY A 264 13.86 22.93 -13.86
C GLY A 264 15.21 22.79 -14.56
N THR A 265 15.48 21.69 -15.23
CA THR A 265 16.72 21.48 -15.97
C THR A 265 16.89 22.50 -17.09
N VAL A 266 15.86 22.69 -17.94
CA VAL A 266 15.93 23.63 -19.07
C VAL A 266 16.15 25.07 -18.58
N VAL A 267 15.39 25.51 -17.58
CA VAL A 267 15.53 26.88 -17.04
C VAL A 267 16.92 27.08 -16.45
N TRP A 268 17.40 26.16 -15.61
CA TRP A 268 18.71 26.31 -14.97
C TRP A 268 19.86 26.15 -15.95
N LEU A 269 19.76 25.34 -17.00
CA LEU A 269 20.74 25.31 -18.10
C LEU A 269 20.84 26.68 -18.77
N ILE A 270 19.68 27.24 -19.17
CA ILE A 270 19.64 28.54 -19.85
C ILE A 270 20.22 29.63 -18.93
N VAL A 271 19.68 29.74 -17.71
CA VAL A 271 20.08 30.79 -16.75
C VAL A 271 21.57 30.66 -16.40
N PHE A 272 21.99 29.46 -15.97
CA PHE A 272 23.38 29.27 -15.51
C PHE A 272 24.40 29.49 -16.60
N TYR A 273 24.20 28.92 -17.78
CA TYR A 273 25.18 29.08 -18.88
C TYR A 273 25.09 30.46 -19.55
N SER A 274 23.92 31.13 -19.53
CA SER A 274 23.84 32.53 -19.96
C SER A 274 24.62 33.44 -19.01
N VAL A 275 24.46 33.28 -17.69
CA VAL A 275 25.26 34.05 -16.73
C VAL A 275 26.75 33.73 -16.87
N ASN A 276 27.12 32.46 -17.05
CA ASN A 276 28.49 32.06 -17.24
C ASN A 276 29.12 32.70 -18.48
N ALA A 277 28.35 32.89 -19.56
CA ALA A 277 28.85 33.55 -20.77
C ALA A 277 29.24 35.03 -20.55
N PHE A 278 28.72 35.70 -19.52
CA PHE A 278 29.04 37.09 -19.15
C PHE A 278 30.08 37.17 -18.03
N VAL A 279 30.04 36.22 -17.06
CA VAL A 279 30.84 36.29 -15.81
C VAL A 279 32.12 35.45 -15.92
N ASP A 280 32.13 34.45 -16.78
CA ASP A 280 33.20 33.44 -16.96
C ASP A 280 33.66 32.85 -15.61
N PHE A 281 32.87 31.94 -15.08
CA PHE A 281 33.11 31.35 -13.77
C PHE A 281 34.33 30.42 -13.75
N ASP A 282 35.44 30.88 -13.20
CA ASP A 282 36.72 30.13 -13.08
C ASP A 282 36.54 28.78 -12.36
N PHE A 283 35.63 28.70 -11.38
CA PHE A 283 35.41 27.47 -10.61
C PHE A 283 34.92 26.29 -11.45
N LEU A 284 34.35 26.53 -12.63
CA LEU A 284 33.89 25.45 -13.52
C LEU A 284 35.03 24.53 -13.99
N ASN A 285 36.23 25.07 -14.08
CA ASN A 285 37.42 24.31 -14.44
C ASN A 285 38.09 23.63 -13.24
N SER A 286 37.68 23.95 -12.02
CA SER A 286 38.23 23.35 -10.80
C SER A 286 37.66 21.94 -10.55
N PRO A 287 38.47 21.02 -10.01
CA PRO A 287 38.00 19.70 -9.62
C PRO A 287 36.91 19.81 -8.56
N VAL A 288 35.83 19.06 -8.75
CA VAL A 288 34.77 18.94 -7.76
C VAL A 288 35.09 17.80 -6.80
N ASN A 289 34.85 18.03 -5.50
CA ASN A 289 34.98 16.98 -4.48
C ASN A 289 33.59 16.37 -4.17
N ILE A 290 33.56 15.33 -3.33
CA ILE A 290 32.34 14.63 -2.92
C ILE A 290 31.30 15.59 -2.36
N VAL A 291 31.70 16.53 -1.50
CA VAL A 291 30.83 17.55 -0.88
C VAL A 291 30.27 18.50 -1.96
N GLY A 292 31.11 18.88 -2.93
CA GLY A 292 30.69 19.72 -4.06
C GLY A 292 29.61 19.07 -4.91
N VAL A 293 29.69 17.76 -5.16
CA VAL A 293 28.61 17.01 -5.85
C VAL A 293 27.31 17.03 -5.06
N ALA A 294 27.37 16.83 -3.72
CA ALA A 294 26.20 16.91 -2.86
C ALA A 294 25.60 18.34 -2.84
N ALA A 295 26.46 19.36 -2.82
CA ALA A 295 26.04 20.75 -2.87
C ALA A 295 25.34 21.10 -4.20
N ILE A 296 25.91 20.69 -5.35
CA ILE A 296 25.29 20.86 -6.67
C ILE A 296 23.89 20.23 -6.68
N HIS A 297 23.77 18.99 -6.19
CA HIS A 297 22.50 18.27 -6.13
C HIS A 297 21.47 19.01 -5.27
N SER A 298 21.88 19.52 -4.11
CA SER A 298 21.02 20.28 -3.20
C SER A 298 20.60 21.62 -3.80
N VAL A 299 21.55 22.40 -4.29
CA VAL A 299 21.28 23.71 -4.89
C VAL A 299 20.31 23.57 -6.07
N PHE A 300 20.53 22.60 -6.95
CA PHE A 300 19.64 22.37 -8.09
C PHE A 300 18.21 22.05 -7.65
N ASN A 301 18.01 21.12 -6.71
CA ASN A 301 16.66 20.72 -6.29
C ASN A 301 15.97 21.82 -5.47
N ILE A 302 16.69 22.51 -4.58
CA ILE A 302 16.13 23.62 -3.80
C ILE A 302 15.78 24.79 -4.73
N ALA A 303 16.66 25.17 -5.63
CA ALA A 303 16.45 26.26 -6.58
C ALA A 303 15.28 25.94 -7.55
N THR A 304 15.19 24.70 -8.05
CA THR A 304 14.06 24.26 -8.88
C THR A 304 12.75 24.30 -8.09
N THR A 305 12.76 23.85 -6.84
CA THR A 305 11.59 23.94 -5.97
C THR A 305 11.19 25.40 -5.72
N ALA A 306 12.13 26.26 -5.36
CA ALA A 306 11.86 27.69 -5.11
C ALA A 306 11.27 28.38 -6.36
N LEU A 307 11.77 28.00 -7.54
CA LEU A 307 11.30 28.54 -8.82
C LEU A 307 9.88 28.08 -9.16
N LEU A 308 9.59 26.78 -9.05
CA LEU A 308 8.36 26.17 -9.57
C LEU A 308 7.25 26.05 -8.52
N PHE A 309 7.56 26.08 -7.24
CA PHE A 309 6.57 25.94 -6.17
C PHE A 309 5.44 27.00 -6.22
N PRO A 310 5.71 28.28 -6.50
CA PRO A 310 4.65 29.28 -6.69
C PRO A 310 3.72 28.96 -7.87
N PHE A 311 4.21 28.21 -8.86
CA PHE A 311 3.49 27.83 -10.07
C PHE A 311 2.85 26.43 -9.99
N SER A 312 2.66 25.86 -8.79
CA SER A 312 2.08 24.54 -8.58
C SER A 312 0.73 24.35 -9.29
N LYS A 313 -0.14 25.38 -9.28
CA LYS A 313 -1.42 25.35 -10.01
C LYS A 313 -1.24 25.28 -11.53
N LEU A 314 -0.19 25.89 -12.07
CA LEU A 314 0.14 25.83 -13.49
C LEU A 314 0.59 24.41 -13.88
N LEU A 315 1.40 23.75 -13.04
CA LEU A 315 1.81 22.37 -13.26
C LEU A 315 0.62 21.41 -13.33
N VAL A 316 -0.36 21.57 -12.42
CA VAL A 316 -1.61 20.81 -12.46
C VAL A 316 -2.37 21.09 -13.76
N LYS A 317 -2.46 22.35 -14.18
CA LYS A 317 -3.13 22.71 -15.44
C LYS A 317 -2.43 22.10 -16.67
N ILE A 318 -1.10 22.10 -16.69
CA ILE A 318 -0.31 21.44 -17.74
C ILE A 318 -0.62 19.93 -17.78
N ALA A 319 -0.70 19.28 -16.63
CA ALA A 319 -1.03 17.86 -16.54
C ALA A 319 -2.43 17.54 -17.09
N HIS A 320 -3.43 18.39 -16.83
CA HIS A 320 -4.77 18.26 -17.42
C HIS A 320 -4.78 18.48 -18.93
N LEU A 321 -3.94 19.38 -19.46
CA LEU A 321 -3.82 19.60 -20.91
C LEU A 321 -3.20 18.41 -21.64
N ILE A 322 -2.22 17.75 -21.02
CA ILE A 322 -1.54 16.58 -21.60
C ILE A 322 -2.41 15.33 -21.48
N VAL A 323 -3.01 15.10 -20.30
CA VAL A 323 -3.87 13.95 -20.05
C VAL A 323 -5.32 14.42 -19.94
N LYS A 324 -6.04 14.35 -21.06
CA LYS A 324 -7.43 14.82 -21.19
C LYS A 324 -8.43 13.91 -20.46
N GLU A 325 -9.59 14.43 -20.10
CA GLU A 325 -10.70 13.66 -19.52
C GLU A 325 -11.41 12.81 -20.57
N THR A 326 -11.87 11.62 -20.20
CA THR A 326 -12.80 10.77 -20.93
C THR A 326 -13.61 10.03 -19.87
N GLU A 327 -14.88 9.78 -20.11
CA GLU A 327 -15.71 8.96 -19.23
C GLU A 327 -15.20 7.51 -19.28
N GLU A 328 -14.63 7.04 -18.18
CA GLU A 328 -14.28 5.63 -17.96
C GLU A 328 -15.10 5.11 -16.79
N GLU A 329 -15.79 3.97 -16.98
CA GLU A 329 -16.38 3.22 -15.87
C GLU A 329 -15.27 2.81 -14.89
N GLN A 330 -15.47 3.13 -13.62
CA GLN A 330 -14.55 2.70 -12.56
C GLN A 330 -14.71 1.19 -12.34
N GLU A 331 -13.92 0.39 -13.02
CA GLU A 331 -13.71 -1.00 -12.62
C GLU A 331 -13.09 -1.04 -11.22
N PHE A 332 -13.63 -1.92 -10.36
CA PHE A 332 -13.08 -2.14 -9.02
C PHE A 332 -11.68 -2.77 -9.14
N LYS A 333 -10.64 -1.99 -8.86
CA LYS A 333 -9.25 -2.47 -8.89
C LYS A 333 -8.54 -2.05 -7.61
N LEU A 334 -7.81 -2.98 -6.99
CA LEU A 334 -6.84 -2.68 -5.95
C LEU A 334 -5.48 -2.41 -6.60
N ASP A 335 -4.88 -1.27 -6.27
CA ASP A 335 -3.61 -0.86 -6.87
C ASP A 335 -2.44 -1.63 -6.25
N GLU A 336 -1.71 -2.39 -7.08
CA GLU A 336 -0.53 -3.16 -6.63
C GLU A 336 0.60 -2.28 -6.08
N ARG A 337 0.66 -1.00 -6.48
CA ARG A 337 1.67 -0.06 -5.99
C ARG A 337 1.52 0.24 -4.50
N LEU A 338 0.30 0.08 -3.97
CA LEU A 338 0.03 0.21 -2.53
C LEU A 338 0.73 -0.87 -1.71
N MET A 339 1.16 -1.98 -2.33
CA MET A 339 1.99 -3.00 -1.65
C MET A 339 3.32 -2.43 -1.13
N LEU A 340 3.79 -1.31 -1.69
CA LEU A 340 4.94 -0.56 -1.15
C LEU A 340 4.63 0.11 0.20
N THR A 341 3.35 0.28 0.53
CA THR A 341 2.83 0.86 1.78
C THR A 341 1.79 -0.07 2.38
N PRO A 342 2.19 -1.17 3.01
CA PRO A 342 1.30 -2.25 3.42
C PRO A 342 0.13 -1.81 4.30
N ALA A 343 0.33 -0.88 5.23
CA ALA A 343 -0.73 -0.35 6.09
C ALA A 343 -1.85 0.34 5.28
N ILE A 344 -1.48 1.07 4.22
CA ILE A 344 -2.44 1.72 3.32
C ILE A 344 -3.15 0.67 2.45
N ALA A 345 -2.41 -0.31 1.93
CA ALA A 345 -2.98 -1.42 1.16
C ALA A 345 -4.05 -2.17 1.97
N VAL A 346 -3.79 -2.48 3.24
CA VAL A 346 -4.77 -3.10 4.16
C VAL A 346 -5.97 -2.17 4.39
N GLY A 347 -5.74 -0.85 4.49
CA GLY A 347 -6.79 0.16 4.59
C GLY A 347 -7.74 0.15 3.38
N GLU A 348 -7.19 0.06 2.16
CA GLU A 348 -7.97 -0.02 0.92
C GLU A 348 -8.72 -1.36 0.78
N CYS A 349 -8.09 -2.48 1.15
CA CYS A 349 -8.79 -3.77 1.23
C CYS A 349 -10.00 -3.69 2.17
N ARG A 350 -9.86 -2.99 3.30
CA ARG A 350 -10.98 -2.77 4.21
C ARG A 350 -12.11 -1.94 3.60
N LYS A 351 -11.80 -0.87 2.87
CA LYS A 351 -12.82 -0.07 2.17
C LYS A 351 -13.55 -0.90 1.11
N MET A 352 -12.81 -1.75 0.39
CA MET A 352 -13.38 -2.66 -0.58
C MET A 352 -14.27 -3.71 0.07
N MET A 353 -13.86 -4.26 1.23
CA MET A 353 -14.66 -5.17 2.02
C MET A 353 -15.97 -4.54 2.51
N VAL A 354 -15.97 -3.24 2.88
CA VAL A 354 -17.22 -2.50 3.21
C VAL A 354 -18.17 -2.46 2.00
N LYS A 355 -17.66 -2.28 0.79
CA LYS A 355 -18.49 -2.33 -0.43
C LYS A 355 -19.07 -3.72 -0.67
N MET A 356 -18.26 -4.77 -0.48
CA MET A 356 -18.70 -6.17 -0.59
C MET A 356 -19.82 -6.47 0.41
N VAL A 357 -19.64 -6.09 1.68
CA VAL A 357 -20.64 -6.24 2.76
C VAL A 357 -21.97 -5.57 2.40
N ASN A 358 -21.93 -4.33 1.91
CA ASN A 358 -23.15 -3.61 1.55
C ASN A 358 -23.86 -4.29 0.36
N LYS A 359 -23.13 -4.84 -0.60
CA LYS A 359 -23.73 -5.58 -1.70
C LYS A 359 -24.36 -6.89 -1.26
N ALA A 360 -23.69 -7.67 -0.40
CA ALA A 360 -24.28 -8.87 0.18
C ALA A 360 -25.56 -8.54 0.96
N LYS A 361 -25.55 -7.43 1.70
CA LYS A 361 -26.73 -6.91 2.39
C LYS A 361 -27.88 -6.61 1.43
N ASP A 362 -27.63 -5.81 0.39
CA ASP A 362 -28.66 -5.42 -0.57
C ASP A 362 -29.28 -6.64 -1.28
N GLY A 363 -28.47 -7.67 -1.59
CA GLY A 363 -28.93 -8.92 -2.18
C GLY A 363 -29.83 -9.71 -1.22
N LEU A 364 -29.41 -9.84 0.04
CA LEU A 364 -30.14 -10.58 1.05
C LEU A 364 -31.48 -9.90 1.43
N ASP A 365 -31.49 -8.57 1.58
CA ASP A 365 -32.72 -7.82 1.85
C ASP A 365 -33.77 -8.06 0.75
N LYS A 366 -33.35 -8.02 -0.51
CA LYS A 366 -34.26 -8.27 -1.65
C LYS A 366 -34.74 -9.72 -1.73
N SER A 367 -33.88 -10.70 -1.44
CA SER A 367 -34.29 -12.10 -1.45
C SER A 367 -35.32 -12.42 -0.35
N MET A 368 -35.13 -11.84 0.84
CA MET A 368 -36.11 -11.93 1.92
C MET A 368 -37.45 -11.26 1.58
N ASP A 369 -37.38 -10.09 0.95
CA ASP A 369 -38.57 -9.37 0.50
C ASP A 369 -39.35 -10.19 -0.55
N MET A 370 -38.67 -10.87 -1.48
CA MET A 370 -39.31 -11.73 -2.47
C MET A 370 -40.02 -12.93 -1.86
N LEU A 371 -39.47 -13.52 -0.78
CA LEU A 371 -40.13 -14.61 -0.07
C LEU A 371 -41.40 -14.17 0.68
N LEU A 372 -41.42 -12.94 1.21
CA LEU A 372 -42.54 -12.39 1.98
C LEU A 372 -43.60 -11.70 1.11
N LYS A 373 -43.18 -11.02 0.04
CA LYS A 373 -44.06 -10.16 -0.79
C LYS A 373 -44.41 -10.78 -2.14
N GLY A 374 -43.71 -11.83 -2.54
CA GLY A 374 -43.83 -12.50 -3.83
C GLY A 374 -42.71 -12.20 -4.79
N TYR A 375 -42.54 -13.08 -5.78
CA TYR A 375 -41.46 -13.03 -6.78
C TYR A 375 -41.51 -11.76 -7.63
N ASN A 376 -40.33 -11.18 -7.88
CA ASN A 376 -40.14 -10.03 -8.74
C ASN A 376 -38.91 -10.25 -9.63
N THR A 377 -39.10 -10.28 -10.95
CA THR A 377 -38.04 -10.52 -11.93
C THR A 377 -36.90 -9.49 -11.84
N ALA A 378 -37.20 -8.21 -11.59
CA ALA A 378 -36.19 -7.16 -11.51
C ALA A 378 -35.29 -7.34 -10.26
N ASP A 379 -35.87 -7.77 -9.13
CA ASP A 379 -35.13 -8.06 -7.91
C ASP A 379 -34.33 -9.36 -8.05
N PHE A 380 -34.86 -10.37 -8.73
CA PHE A 380 -34.16 -11.60 -9.06
C PHE A 380 -32.89 -11.33 -9.90
N ASP A 381 -33.05 -10.61 -11.03
CA ASP A 381 -31.93 -10.22 -11.88
C ASP A 381 -30.89 -9.36 -11.14
N PHE A 382 -31.36 -8.50 -10.23
CA PHE A 382 -30.47 -7.71 -9.38
C PHE A 382 -29.65 -8.61 -8.46
N ILE A 383 -30.27 -9.60 -7.80
CA ILE A 383 -29.60 -10.51 -6.86
C ILE A 383 -28.51 -11.31 -7.60
N LYS A 384 -28.83 -11.87 -8.77
CA LYS A 384 -27.88 -12.63 -9.59
C LYS A 384 -26.65 -11.79 -9.96
N LYS A 385 -26.87 -10.58 -10.53
CA LYS A 385 -25.78 -9.66 -10.86
C LYS A 385 -25.01 -9.15 -9.65
N ASN A 386 -25.65 -9.11 -8.50
CA ASN A 386 -25.03 -8.62 -7.26
C ASN A 386 -24.12 -9.69 -6.65
N GLU A 387 -24.52 -10.95 -6.72
CA GLU A 387 -23.71 -12.09 -6.29
C GLU A 387 -22.45 -12.23 -7.16
N GLU A 388 -22.53 -12.15 -8.52
CA GLU A 388 -21.37 -12.12 -9.42
C GLU A 388 -20.37 -11.01 -9.04
N LYS A 389 -20.86 -9.87 -8.52
CA LYS A 389 -19.98 -8.79 -8.03
C LYS A 389 -19.36 -9.11 -6.68
N VAL A 390 -20.08 -9.81 -5.79
CA VAL A 390 -19.55 -10.24 -4.48
C VAL A 390 -18.43 -11.26 -4.69
N ASP A 391 -18.60 -12.22 -5.59
CA ASP A 391 -17.57 -13.17 -6.00
C ASP A 391 -16.33 -12.46 -6.57
N GLY A 392 -16.56 -11.48 -7.45
CA GLY A 392 -15.47 -10.66 -7.97
C GLY A 392 -14.69 -9.90 -6.88
N PHE A 393 -15.37 -9.48 -5.79
CA PHE A 393 -14.69 -8.89 -4.62
C PHE A 393 -13.92 -9.93 -3.83
N GLU A 394 -14.45 -11.17 -3.67
CA GLU A 394 -13.76 -12.26 -3.00
C GLU A 394 -12.43 -12.56 -3.68
N ASP A 395 -12.45 -12.83 -4.97
CA ASP A 395 -11.26 -13.13 -5.79
C ASP A 395 -10.23 -12.00 -5.74
N LEU A 396 -10.68 -10.76 -5.92
CA LEU A 396 -9.82 -9.59 -5.92
C LEU A 396 -9.15 -9.38 -4.56
N LEU A 397 -9.92 -9.39 -3.47
CA LEU A 397 -9.42 -9.17 -2.12
C LEU A 397 -8.56 -10.35 -1.66
N GLY A 398 -9.00 -11.58 -1.92
CA GLY A 398 -8.28 -12.80 -1.56
C GLY A 398 -6.89 -12.85 -2.19
N SER A 399 -6.83 -12.69 -3.52
CA SER A 399 -5.56 -12.71 -4.26
C SER A 399 -4.63 -11.55 -3.87
N TYR A 400 -5.18 -10.36 -3.65
CA TYR A 400 -4.40 -9.18 -3.25
C TYR A 400 -3.83 -9.31 -1.84
N LEU A 401 -4.65 -9.72 -0.86
CA LEU A 401 -4.22 -9.92 0.53
C LEU A 401 -3.22 -11.07 0.66
N MET A 402 -3.37 -12.15 -0.09
CA MET A 402 -2.40 -13.25 -0.12
C MET A 402 -1.03 -12.75 -0.60
N ARG A 403 -0.96 -11.98 -1.68
CA ARG A 403 0.29 -11.37 -2.15
C ARG A 403 0.86 -10.37 -1.15
N LEU A 404 0.00 -9.57 -0.52
CA LEU A 404 0.42 -8.60 0.49
C LEU A 404 1.04 -9.29 1.72
N THR A 405 0.48 -10.41 2.18
CA THR A 405 0.98 -11.16 3.35
C THR A 405 2.32 -11.86 3.09
N THR A 406 2.66 -12.15 1.83
CA THR A 406 3.98 -12.70 1.47
C THR A 406 5.08 -11.65 1.46
N THR A 407 4.75 -10.36 1.50
CA THR A 407 5.76 -9.30 1.58
C THR A 407 6.39 -9.23 2.97
N GLN A 408 7.72 -9.10 3.04
CA GLN A 408 8.49 -9.12 4.31
C GLN A 408 8.28 -7.85 5.19
N HIS A 409 7.44 -6.90 4.77
CA HIS A 409 7.37 -5.57 5.37
C HIS A 409 6.09 -5.29 6.17
N LEU A 410 5.20 -6.28 6.34
CA LEU A 410 4.00 -6.16 7.15
C LEU A 410 4.32 -6.07 8.64
N SER A 411 3.73 -5.08 9.32
CA SER A 411 3.70 -5.06 10.79
C SER A 411 2.83 -6.21 11.31
N GLU A 412 3.02 -6.64 12.56
CA GLU A 412 2.17 -7.66 13.17
C GLU A 412 0.69 -7.23 13.23
N ASP A 413 0.42 -5.94 13.41
CA ASP A 413 -0.93 -5.37 13.37
C ASP A 413 -1.56 -5.47 11.98
N ASP A 414 -0.79 -5.17 10.92
CA ASP A 414 -1.27 -5.28 9.54
C ASP A 414 -1.48 -6.74 9.10
N LYS A 415 -0.63 -7.67 9.56
CA LYS A 415 -0.83 -9.11 9.35
C LYS A 415 -2.14 -9.58 9.98
N ASN A 416 -2.39 -9.18 11.23
CA ASN A 416 -3.61 -9.53 11.92
C ASN A 416 -4.85 -8.98 11.19
N LYS A 417 -4.82 -7.70 10.78
CA LYS A 417 -5.91 -7.08 10.01
C LYS A 417 -6.14 -7.79 8.68
N SER A 418 -5.08 -8.11 7.95
CA SER A 418 -5.17 -8.85 6.67
C SER A 418 -5.80 -10.22 6.85
N SER A 419 -5.37 -10.98 7.88
CA SER A 419 -5.93 -12.28 8.21
C SER A 419 -7.42 -12.21 8.56
N MET A 420 -7.83 -11.15 9.26
CA MET A 420 -9.24 -10.97 9.65
C MET A 420 -10.11 -10.59 8.44
N ILE A 421 -9.60 -9.76 7.51
CA ILE A 421 -10.32 -9.48 6.27
C ILE A 421 -10.47 -10.75 5.44
N LEU A 422 -9.38 -11.55 5.28
CA LEU A 422 -9.42 -12.83 4.56
C LEU A 422 -10.47 -13.81 5.12
N GLN A 423 -10.61 -13.88 6.44
CA GLN A 423 -11.63 -14.71 7.06
C GLN A 423 -13.05 -14.17 6.84
N ALA A 424 -13.22 -12.85 6.88
CA ALA A 424 -14.54 -12.22 6.72
C ALA A 424 -15.04 -12.28 5.26
N ILE A 425 -14.16 -12.27 4.27
CA ILE A 425 -14.51 -12.34 2.84
C ILE A 425 -15.36 -13.57 2.57
N GLY A 426 -14.90 -14.77 2.94
CA GLY A 426 -15.63 -16.00 2.67
C GLY A 426 -16.94 -16.14 3.50
N GLU A 427 -17.05 -15.49 4.68
CA GLU A 427 -18.31 -15.49 5.41
C GLU A 427 -19.36 -14.58 4.75
N VAL A 428 -18.94 -13.45 4.17
CA VAL A 428 -19.82 -12.49 3.48
C VAL A 428 -20.25 -13.04 2.11
N GLU A 429 -19.35 -13.69 1.38
CA GLU A 429 -19.65 -14.37 0.12
C GLU A 429 -20.74 -15.44 0.34
N ARG A 430 -20.57 -16.32 1.34
CA ARG A 430 -21.58 -17.34 1.67
C ARG A 430 -22.94 -16.77 2.04
N ILE A 431 -23.01 -15.59 2.66
CA ILE A 431 -24.29 -14.91 2.89
C ILE A 431 -24.91 -14.47 1.56
N ALA A 432 -24.10 -13.98 0.60
CA ALA A 432 -24.60 -13.63 -0.74
C ALA A 432 -25.07 -14.86 -1.52
N ASP A 433 -24.37 -15.99 -1.41
CA ASP A 433 -24.79 -17.28 -1.96
C ASP A 433 -26.15 -17.70 -1.43
N HIS A 434 -26.34 -17.61 -0.11
CA HIS A 434 -27.63 -17.95 0.49
C HIS A 434 -28.74 -16.96 0.09
N ALA A 435 -28.44 -15.68 -0.16
CA ALA A 435 -29.38 -14.73 -0.75
C ALA A 435 -29.81 -15.18 -2.15
N ASN A 436 -28.85 -15.70 -2.95
CA ASN A 436 -29.09 -16.27 -4.27
C ASN A 436 -29.99 -17.52 -4.18
N TYR A 437 -29.70 -18.48 -3.27
CA TYR A 437 -30.55 -19.66 -3.06
C TYR A 437 -31.97 -19.31 -2.58
N LEU A 438 -32.13 -18.29 -1.72
CA LEU A 438 -33.45 -17.79 -1.33
C LEU A 438 -34.21 -17.18 -2.51
N SER A 439 -33.51 -16.50 -3.43
CA SER A 439 -34.12 -15.95 -4.65
C SER A 439 -34.55 -17.04 -5.61
N ASP A 440 -33.75 -18.12 -5.77
CA ASP A 440 -34.11 -19.30 -6.55
C ASP A 440 -35.35 -20.01 -5.99
N SER A 441 -35.43 -20.11 -4.65
CA SER A 441 -36.63 -20.64 -3.97
C SER A 441 -37.89 -19.79 -4.24
N ALA A 442 -37.76 -18.46 -4.26
CA ALA A 442 -38.85 -17.57 -4.60
C ALA A 442 -39.29 -17.68 -6.08
N GLU A 443 -38.35 -17.87 -6.98
CA GLU A 443 -38.60 -18.13 -8.41
C GLU A 443 -39.31 -19.47 -8.60
N GLU A 444 -38.86 -20.52 -7.90
CA GLU A 444 -39.49 -21.86 -7.96
C GLU A 444 -40.94 -21.84 -7.46
N ILE A 445 -41.20 -21.13 -6.34
CA ILE A 445 -42.55 -20.92 -5.83
C ILE A 445 -43.45 -20.29 -6.89
N ALA A 446 -42.96 -19.23 -7.57
CA ALA A 446 -43.72 -18.53 -8.59
C ALA A 446 -43.95 -19.38 -9.84
N ASN A 447 -42.93 -20.01 -10.39
CA ASN A 447 -42.98 -20.81 -11.62
C ASN A 447 -43.83 -22.07 -11.49
N LYS A 448 -43.82 -22.69 -10.32
CA LYS A 448 -44.59 -23.90 -10.04
C LYS A 448 -45.95 -23.60 -9.41
N HIS A 449 -46.28 -22.33 -9.20
CA HIS A 449 -47.52 -21.88 -8.52
C HIS A 449 -47.75 -22.58 -7.17
N LEU A 450 -46.68 -22.68 -6.36
CA LEU A 450 -46.76 -23.33 -5.06
C LEU A 450 -47.42 -22.39 -4.03
N GLU A 451 -48.50 -22.83 -3.40
CA GLU A 451 -49.14 -22.07 -2.34
C GLU A 451 -48.87 -22.72 -0.98
N PHE A 452 -48.08 -22.06 -0.14
CA PHE A 452 -47.88 -22.52 1.25
C PHE A 452 -49.15 -22.35 2.07
N SER A 453 -49.36 -23.28 3.01
CA SER A 453 -50.42 -23.15 4.01
C SER A 453 -50.24 -21.89 4.87
N ASP A 454 -51.33 -21.38 5.45
CA ASP A 454 -51.29 -20.19 6.30
C ASP A 454 -50.32 -20.36 7.49
N HIS A 455 -50.25 -21.55 8.07
CA HIS A 455 -49.25 -21.87 9.11
C HIS A 455 -47.83 -21.80 8.61
N ALA A 456 -47.52 -22.27 7.40
CA ALA A 456 -46.18 -22.19 6.83
C ALA A 456 -45.81 -20.72 6.52
N LYS A 457 -46.75 -19.92 6.00
CA LYS A 457 -46.57 -18.48 5.81
C LYS A 457 -46.31 -17.75 7.12
N GLU A 458 -47.03 -18.11 8.19
CA GLU A 458 -46.82 -17.55 9.53
C GLU A 458 -45.41 -17.93 10.07
N GLU A 459 -44.97 -19.18 9.92
CA GLU A 459 -43.63 -19.64 10.29
C GLU A 459 -42.51 -18.84 9.56
N LEU A 460 -42.65 -18.64 8.25
CA LEU A 460 -41.71 -17.82 7.48
C LEU A 460 -41.70 -16.34 7.92
N SER A 461 -42.88 -15.79 8.21
CA SER A 461 -43.05 -14.41 8.70
C SER A 461 -42.35 -14.14 10.04
N ARG A 462 -42.08 -15.20 10.82
CA ARG A 462 -41.35 -15.13 12.09
C ARG A 462 -39.83 -15.32 11.92
N VAL A 463 -39.39 -16.31 11.12
CA VAL A 463 -37.96 -16.63 10.98
C VAL A 463 -37.23 -15.63 10.11
N ILE A 464 -37.83 -15.12 9.03
CA ILE A 464 -37.17 -14.18 8.12
C ILE A 464 -36.76 -12.88 8.83
N PRO A 465 -37.63 -12.21 9.63
CA PRO A 465 -37.18 -11.04 10.41
C PRO A 465 -36.10 -11.36 11.46
N ALA A 466 -36.12 -12.56 12.07
CA ALA A 466 -35.06 -12.96 12.99
C ALA A 466 -33.70 -13.09 12.29
N VAL A 467 -33.70 -13.65 11.07
CA VAL A 467 -32.49 -13.75 10.22
C VAL A 467 -32.07 -12.37 9.76
N HIS A 468 -33.00 -11.48 9.41
CA HIS A 468 -32.69 -10.08 9.08
C HIS A 468 -31.99 -9.36 10.25
N ASP A 469 -32.47 -9.51 11.45
CA ASP A 469 -31.91 -8.85 12.62
C ASP A 469 -30.50 -9.39 12.95
N ILE A 470 -30.27 -10.72 12.89
CA ILE A 470 -28.95 -11.29 13.22
C ILE A 470 -27.86 -10.85 12.25
N TYR A 471 -28.14 -10.89 10.93
CA TYR A 471 -27.11 -10.47 9.99
C TYR A 471 -26.88 -8.97 10.03
N THR A 472 -27.91 -8.15 10.25
CA THR A 472 -27.75 -6.71 10.40
C THR A 472 -26.87 -6.38 11.60
N MET A 473 -27.12 -6.98 12.75
CA MET A 473 -26.25 -6.83 13.93
C MET A 473 -24.81 -7.29 13.67
N ALA A 474 -24.62 -8.40 12.96
CA ALA A 474 -23.28 -8.89 12.61
C ALA A 474 -22.51 -7.93 11.71
N LEU A 475 -23.16 -7.39 10.68
CA LEU A 475 -22.57 -6.41 9.78
C LEU A 475 -22.26 -5.09 10.49
N GLU A 476 -23.15 -4.60 11.36
CA GLU A 476 -22.91 -3.42 12.18
C GLU A 476 -21.69 -3.60 13.09
N CYS A 477 -21.56 -4.75 13.76
CA CYS A 477 -20.36 -5.08 14.54
C CYS A 477 -19.08 -5.03 13.69
N TYR A 478 -19.11 -5.56 12.48
CA TYR A 478 -17.96 -5.56 11.58
C TYR A 478 -17.61 -4.15 11.07
N LEU A 479 -18.61 -3.37 10.67
CA LEU A 479 -18.44 -2.03 10.10
C LEU A 479 -18.01 -0.99 11.15
N SER A 480 -18.71 -0.96 12.31
CA SER A 480 -18.47 0.03 13.37
C SER A 480 -17.23 -0.25 14.21
N LYS A 481 -16.66 -1.45 14.15
CA LYS A 481 -15.66 -1.98 15.09
C LYS A 481 -16.16 -1.96 16.56
N ASP A 482 -17.44 -1.84 16.76
CA ASP A 482 -18.04 -1.91 18.08
C ASP A 482 -18.68 -3.28 18.30
N ALA A 483 -18.15 -4.03 19.24
CA ALA A 483 -18.69 -5.34 19.59
C ALA A 483 -19.86 -5.24 20.60
N ALA A 484 -20.55 -4.10 20.68
CA ALA A 484 -21.64 -3.90 21.63
C ALA A 484 -22.75 -4.93 21.45
N HIS A 485 -23.07 -5.32 20.21
CA HIS A 485 -24.08 -6.32 19.87
C HIS A 485 -23.54 -7.74 19.66
N ALA A 486 -22.22 -7.95 19.77
CA ALA A 486 -21.63 -9.27 19.53
C ALA A 486 -22.14 -10.34 20.52
N ASP A 487 -22.44 -9.94 21.74
CA ASP A 487 -22.97 -10.84 22.77
C ASP A 487 -24.46 -11.20 22.53
N ASP A 488 -25.20 -10.43 21.73
CA ASP A 488 -26.60 -10.62 21.38
C ASP A 488 -26.80 -11.64 20.26
N ILE A 489 -25.82 -11.78 19.38
CA ILE A 489 -25.88 -12.62 18.17
C ILE A 489 -25.91 -14.11 18.50
N GLY A 490 -25.15 -14.54 19.52
CA GLY A 490 -25.11 -15.95 19.95
C GLY A 490 -26.49 -16.50 20.37
N PRO A 491 -27.20 -15.86 21.31
CA PRO A 491 -28.56 -16.24 21.70
C PRO A 491 -29.56 -16.22 20.54
N LEU A 492 -29.54 -15.20 19.68
CA LEU A 492 -30.44 -15.11 18.53
C LEU A 492 -30.22 -16.23 17.52
N ARG A 493 -28.94 -16.60 17.25
CA ARG A 493 -28.63 -17.75 16.38
C ARG A 493 -29.26 -19.06 16.90
N ILE A 494 -29.22 -19.27 18.24
CA ILE A 494 -29.79 -20.47 18.84
C ILE A 494 -31.32 -20.46 18.63
N VAL A 495 -31.98 -19.33 18.89
CA VAL A 495 -33.43 -19.18 18.67
C VAL A 495 -33.79 -19.46 17.20
N ILE A 496 -33.06 -18.93 16.23
CA ILE A 496 -33.28 -19.19 14.79
C ILE A 496 -33.18 -20.70 14.49
N SER A 497 -32.12 -21.36 15.00
CA SER A 497 -31.94 -22.80 14.79
C SER A 497 -33.10 -23.63 15.37
N GLU A 498 -33.48 -23.36 16.60
CA GLU A 498 -34.59 -24.04 17.27
C GLU A 498 -35.94 -23.79 16.57
N MET A 499 -36.18 -22.56 16.09
CA MET A 499 -37.35 -22.23 15.26
C MET A 499 -37.38 -23.06 13.98
N CYS A 500 -36.25 -23.08 13.24
CA CYS A 500 -36.19 -23.84 11.99
C CYS A 500 -36.39 -25.33 12.21
N ASP A 501 -35.82 -25.92 13.26
CA ASP A 501 -36.02 -27.33 13.59
C ASP A 501 -37.49 -27.65 13.94
N LYS A 502 -38.13 -26.78 14.72
CA LYS A 502 -39.56 -26.88 15.03
C LYS A 502 -40.44 -26.77 13.78
N PHE A 503 -40.11 -25.82 12.88
CA PHE A 503 -40.89 -25.61 11.65
C PHE A 503 -40.73 -26.75 10.67
N LYS A 504 -39.51 -27.37 10.61
CA LYS A 504 -39.30 -28.63 9.86
C LYS A 504 -40.18 -29.77 10.41
N ALA A 505 -40.25 -29.95 11.75
CA ALA A 505 -41.09 -30.96 12.35
C ALA A 505 -42.58 -30.71 12.05
N ASN A 506 -43.06 -29.47 12.22
CA ASN A 506 -44.43 -29.08 11.88
C ASN A 506 -44.76 -29.33 10.40
N HIS A 507 -43.76 -29.12 9.51
CA HIS A 507 -43.95 -29.39 8.08
C HIS A 507 -44.11 -30.89 7.81
N VAL A 508 -43.35 -31.77 8.47
CA VAL A 508 -43.52 -33.22 8.37
C VAL A 508 -44.93 -33.65 8.78
N ASP A 509 -45.48 -33.08 9.84
CA ASP A 509 -46.86 -33.33 10.28
C ASP A 509 -47.89 -32.85 9.25
N ARG A 510 -47.69 -31.69 8.62
CA ARG A 510 -48.52 -31.17 7.52
C ARG A 510 -48.47 -32.09 6.28
N LEU A 511 -47.30 -32.62 5.98
CA LEU A 511 -47.12 -33.56 4.86
C LEU A 511 -47.86 -34.89 5.15
N ALA A 512 -47.69 -35.44 6.37
CA ALA A 512 -48.35 -36.67 6.80
C ALA A 512 -49.90 -36.55 6.80
N SER A 513 -50.42 -35.35 7.08
CA SER A 513 -51.85 -35.06 7.05
C SER A 513 -52.40 -34.63 5.68
N GLY A 514 -51.58 -34.61 4.64
CA GLY A 514 -51.97 -34.24 3.28
C GLY A 514 -52.30 -32.75 3.08
N VAL A 515 -51.89 -31.89 3.99
CA VAL A 515 -52.11 -30.43 3.92
C VAL A 515 -51.13 -29.74 2.95
N CYS A 516 -49.99 -30.35 2.69
CA CYS A 516 -48.99 -29.85 1.75
C CYS A 516 -48.43 -30.96 0.84
N THR A 517 -47.85 -30.59 -0.28
CA THR A 517 -47.22 -31.51 -1.23
C THR A 517 -45.73 -31.69 -0.90
N THR A 518 -45.13 -32.77 -1.45
CA THR A 518 -43.72 -33.02 -1.29
C THR A 518 -42.84 -31.91 -1.91
N GLU A 519 -43.30 -31.32 -3.02
CA GLU A 519 -42.58 -30.20 -3.68
C GLU A 519 -42.57 -28.94 -2.81
N GLN A 520 -43.72 -28.60 -2.20
CA GLN A 520 -43.78 -27.52 -1.19
C GLN A 520 -42.81 -27.77 -0.05
N GLY A 521 -42.67 -29.06 0.36
CA GLY A 521 -41.77 -29.46 1.40
C GLY A 521 -40.30 -29.25 1.10
N PHE A 522 -39.86 -29.54 -0.10
CA PHE A 522 -38.47 -29.31 -0.51
C PHE A 522 -38.13 -27.83 -0.48
N VAL A 523 -38.94 -26.98 -1.12
CA VAL A 523 -38.68 -25.54 -1.17
C VAL A 523 -38.73 -24.92 0.25
N PHE A 524 -39.71 -25.32 1.09
CA PHE A 524 -39.79 -24.84 2.46
C PHE A 524 -38.57 -25.21 3.29
N ASN A 525 -38.05 -26.45 3.13
CA ASN A 525 -36.86 -26.91 3.83
C ASN A 525 -35.59 -26.19 3.35
N ASP A 526 -35.45 -25.90 2.06
CA ASP A 526 -34.31 -25.16 1.50
C ASP A 526 -34.28 -23.73 2.01
N ILE A 527 -35.43 -23.07 2.15
CA ILE A 527 -35.53 -21.75 2.79
C ILE A 527 -35.07 -21.80 4.23
N LEU A 528 -35.56 -22.77 5.03
CA LEU A 528 -35.18 -22.91 6.44
C LEU A 528 -33.69 -23.27 6.59
N TYR A 529 -33.14 -24.09 5.68
CA TYR A 529 -31.71 -24.39 5.65
C TYR A 529 -30.87 -23.12 5.41
N SER A 530 -31.24 -22.31 4.44
CA SER A 530 -30.55 -21.03 4.16
C SER A 530 -30.65 -20.06 5.34
N CYS A 531 -31.81 -20.00 6.03
CA CYS A 531 -31.95 -19.18 7.24
C CYS A 531 -30.97 -19.58 8.35
N VAL A 532 -30.79 -20.88 8.60
CA VAL A 532 -29.84 -21.39 9.61
C VAL A 532 -28.41 -21.05 9.20
N ARG A 533 -28.06 -21.25 7.94
CA ARG A 533 -26.71 -20.98 7.44
C ARG A 533 -26.35 -19.50 7.49
N ILE A 534 -27.27 -18.59 7.11
CA ILE A 534 -27.07 -17.15 7.25
C ILE A 534 -26.82 -16.77 8.71
N ALA A 535 -27.58 -17.35 9.65
CA ALA A 535 -27.38 -17.10 11.07
C ALA A 535 -25.99 -17.59 11.56
N GLU A 536 -25.51 -18.74 11.06
CA GLU A 536 -24.17 -19.25 11.38
C GLU A 536 -23.06 -18.35 10.83
N HIS A 537 -23.16 -17.92 9.56
CA HIS A 537 -22.19 -17.01 8.96
C HIS A 537 -22.19 -15.64 9.63
N SER A 538 -23.36 -15.14 10.05
CA SER A 538 -23.49 -13.91 10.85
C SER A 538 -22.76 -14.01 12.18
N LEU A 539 -22.86 -15.15 12.88
CA LEU A 539 -22.12 -15.40 14.11
C LEU A 539 -20.61 -15.39 13.87
N ASN A 540 -20.14 -15.99 12.77
CA ASN A 540 -18.73 -16.00 12.41
C ASN A 540 -18.20 -14.58 12.14
N ILE A 541 -18.94 -13.75 11.42
CA ILE A 541 -18.60 -12.33 11.16
C ILE A 541 -18.48 -11.55 12.47
N ALA A 542 -19.45 -11.73 13.39
CA ALA A 542 -19.41 -11.09 14.70
C ALA A 542 -18.20 -11.52 15.54
N ALA A 543 -17.83 -12.80 15.51
CA ALA A 543 -16.64 -13.31 16.18
C ALA A 543 -15.35 -12.71 15.61
N ILE A 544 -15.26 -12.53 14.30
CA ILE A 544 -14.14 -11.83 13.65
C ILE A 544 -14.09 -10.37 14.11
N ALA A 545 -15.22 -9.66 14.15
CA ALA A 545 -15.31 -8.28 14.61
C ALA A 545 -14.88 -8.12 16.07
N TYR A 546 -15.30 -9.03 16.96
CA TYR A 546 -14.91 -9.01 18.37
C TYR A 546 -13.40 -9.19 18.57
N ARG A 547 -12.74 -10.01 17.76
CA ARG A 547 -11.27 -10.14 17.76
C ARG A 547 -10.56 -8.85 17.39
N PHE A 548 -11.13 -8.00 16.53
CA PHE A 548 -10.58 -6.67 16.23
C PHE A 548 -10.49 -5.79 17.48
N LYS A 549 -11.45 -5.89 18.40
CA LYS A 549 -11.45 -5.09 19.64
C LYS A 549 -10.45 -5.63 20.65
N SER A 550 -10.30 -6.95 20.75
CA SER A 550 -9.43 -7.61 21.75
C SER A 550 -7.97 -7.70 21.36
N ALA A 551 -7.61 -7.57 20.08
CA ALA A 551 -6.20 -7.56 19.62
C ALA A 551 -5.38 -6.35 20.14
N GLY A 552 -6.05 -5.28 20.63
CA GLY A 552 -5.43 -4.20 21.39
C GLY A 552 -5.08 -4.56 22.84
N ALA A 553 -5.60 -5.65 23.39
CA ALA A 553 -5.31 -6.16 24.72
C ALA A 553 -4.47 -7.43 24.60
N LYS A 554 -3.23 -7.39 25.10
CA LYS A 554 -2.25 -8.49 25.12
C LYS A 554 -2.86 -9.78 25.69
N HIS A 555 -3.42 -10.67 24.83
CA HIS A 555 -3.48 -12.11 25.12
C HIS A 555 -4.00 -12.85 23.87
N SER A 556 -3.13 -13.59 23.22
CA SER A 556 -3.46 -14.57 22.18
C SER A 556 -4.12 -15.78 22.84
N LYS A 557 -5.43 -15.81 22.94
CA LYS A 557 -6.16 -17.07 23.04
C LYS A 557 -6.28 -17.69 21.66
N ASN A 558 -6.10 -19.00 21.57
CA ASN A 558 -6.18 -19.78 20.32
C ASN A 558 -7.52 -19.50 19.63
N GLN A 559 -7.54 -19.37 18.32
CA GLN A 559 -8.71 -19.05 17.49
C GLN A 559 -9.87 -20.03 17.75
N ASP A 560 -9.54 -21.32 17.87
CA ASP A 560 -10.53 -22.39 18.08
C ASP A 560 -11.19 -22.30 19.46
N THR A 561 -10.44 -21.93 20.50
CA THR A 561 -10.98 -21.76 21.86
C THR A 561 -11.93 -20.58 21.92
N TYR A 562 -11.64 -19.50 21.18
CA TYR A 562 -12.49 -18.32 21.15
C TYR A 562 -13.82 -18.57 20.42
N MET A 563 -13.78 -19.23 19.26
CA MET A 563 -14.99 -19.60 18.51
C MET A 563 -15.84 -20.62 19.30
N HIS A 564 -15.20 -21.52 20.01
CA HIS A 564 -15.88 -22.49 20.88
C HIS A 564 -16.59 -21.77 22.06
N ASP A 565 -15.90 -20.87 22.75
CA ASP A 565 -16.47 -20.05 23.84
C ASP A 565 -17.63 -19.18 23.36
N PHE A 566 -17.56 -18.66 22.12
CA PHE A 566 -18.59 -17.82 21.52
C PHE A 566 -19.83 -18.62 21.11
N LYS A 567 -19.64 -19.85 20.62
CA LYS A 567 -20.71 -20.78 20.26
C LYS A 567 -21.46 -21.34 21.48
N GLN A 568 -20.78 -21.44 22.64
CA GLN A 568 -21.34 -21.99 23.87
C GLN A 568 -21.96 -20.96 24.84
N ARG A 569 -22.10 -19.69 24.45
CA ARG A 569 -22.55 -18.60 25.33
C ARG A 569 -24.05 -18.65 25.68
N LYS A 570 -24.76 -19.72 25.35
CA LYS A 570 -26.19 -19.93 25.78
C LYS A 570 -26.37 -19.71 27.30
N ASP A 571 -25.43 -20.21 28.09
CA ASP A 571 -25.56 -20.19 29.56
C ASP A 571 -25.26 -18.83 30.22
N LYS A 572 -24.70 -17.87 29.47
CA LYS A 572 -24.31 -16.55 30.00
C LYS A 572 -25.37 -15.47 29.76
N ASP A 573 -26.29 -15.67 28.82
CA ASP A 573 -27.30 -14.69 28.42
C ASP A 573 -28.73 -15.28 28.30
N GLU A 574 -29.11 -16.13 29.24
CA GLU A 574 -30.45 -16.73 29.30
C GLU A 574 -31.56 -15.66 29.22
N LYS A 575 -31.33 -14.49 29.79
CA LYS A 575 -32.27 -13.37 29.71
C LYS A 575 -32.54 -12.91 28.28
N LYS A 576 -31.48 -12.75 27.48
CA LYS A 576 -31.58 -12.33 26.06
C LYS A 576 -32.17 -13.43 25.19
N TYR A 577 -31.79 -14.68 25.44
CA TYR A 577 -32.41 -15.82 24.77
C TYR A 577 -33.93 -15.80 24.97
N GLN A 578 -34.43 -15.65 26.22
CA GLN A 578 -35.85 -15.58 26.53
C GLN A 578 -36.53 -14.35 25.91
N GLU A 579 -35.82 -13.23 25.79
CA GLU A 579 -36.30 -12.03 25.12
C GLU A 579 -36.53 -12.29 23.61
N TYR A 580 -35.62 -12.99 22.94
CA TYR A 580 -35.74 -13.36 21.52
C TYR A 580 -36.81 -14.45 21.31
N VAL A 581 -36.90 -15.45 22.18
CA VAL A 581 -37.98 -16.42 22.15
C VAL A 581 -39.35 -15.72 22.21
N LYS A 582 -39.49 -14.73 23.09
CA LYS A 582 -40.73 -13.95 23.19
C LYS A 582 -40.96 -13.05 21.96
N LYS A 583 -39.91 -12.45 21.43
CA LYS A 583 -39.99 -11.53 20.27
C LYS A 583 -40.45 -12.24 19.01
N TYR A 584 -39.94 -13.44 18.73
CA TYR A 584 -40.19 -14.17 17.49
C TYR A 584 -41.18 -15.34 17.67
N GLY A 585 -41.64 -15.61 18.87
CA GLY A 585 -42.60 -16.66 19.14
C GLY A 585 -42.06 -18.09 18.94
N ALA A 586 -40.78 -18.29 19.28
CA ALA A 586 -40.07 -19.56 19.10
C ALA A 586 -40.60 -20.69 20.03
#